data_1dd1c43db9780f488feaf72928be404d
#
_entry.id   1dd1c43db9780f488feaf72928be404d
#
_cell.length_a   1.000
_cell.length_b   1.000
_cell.length_c   1.000
_cell.angle_alpha   90.00
_cell.angle_beta   90.00
_cell.angle_gamma   90.00
#
_symmetry.space_group_name_H-M   'P 1'
#
loop_
_entity.id
_entity.type
_entity.pdbx_description
1 polymer ?
#
loop_
_entity_poly.entity_id
_entity_poly.type
_entity_poly.pdbx_seq_one_letter_code
_entity_poly.pdbx_strand_id
1 'polypeptide(L)'
;MSYEKSISLLDLSKEEFAFIGAAGYPKFREEQVFIASRQYKSYDEMSNIPKNLRNFLQEKYIDLPVKIIETYTGKDGTEKYLFLMRDGNIVEGVFMPHKYGNTLCISTQVGCRMGCKFCASTLNGLVRNLTAGEMLGEVLSVNKKHNGTLKQRAITNIVLMGSGEPLDNYDNVINFLKLVSEESGINISLRNISLSTCGLAERIKDLADSGLTVTLTISLHASDDEKRSSLMPINKKYSIEEVLNAAKYYFDKTGRRIIFE
;
A
#
# COMPACT_ATOMS: atom_id res chain seq x y z
N MET A 1 20.01 -18.20 -7.40
CA MET A 1 18.90 -18.42 -6.45
C MET A 1 17.61 -18.23 -7.24
N SER A 2 16.79 -19.27 -7.41
CA SER A 2 15.56 -19.23 -8.19
C SER A 2 14.53 -18.37 -7.49
N TYR A 3 14.11 -17.27 -8.13
CA TYR A 3 13.01 -16.41 -7.69
C TYR A 3 11.64 -17.06 -7.99
N GLU A 4 11.41 -18.29 -7.50
CA GLU A 4 10.15 -19.03 -7.77
C GLU A 4 8.98 -18.66 -6.85
N LYS A 5 9.20 -17.85 -5.80
CA LYS A 5 8.13 -17.42 -4.90
C LYS A 5 7.80 -15.96 -5.13
N SER A 6 6.73 -15.68 -5.84
CA SER A 6 6.27 -14.32 -6.13
C SER A 6 5.18 -13.82 -5.17
N ILE A 7 4.57 -14.70 -4.34
CA ILE A 7 3.40 -14.38 -3.51
C ILE A 7 3.77 -14.45 -2.04
N SER A 8 3.43 -13.41 -1.29
CA SER A 8 3.52 -13.39 0.17
C SER A 8 2.22 -13.86 0.81
N LEU A 9 2.29 -14.39 2.05
CA LEU A 9 1.10 -14.58 2.88
C LEU A 9 0.31 -13.29 3.08
N LEU A 10 0.94 -12.13 2.93
CA LEU A 10 0.28 -10.82 3.05
C LEU A 10 -0.54 -10.44 1.82
N ASP A 11 -0.32 -11.07 0.66
CA ASP A 11 -1.13 -10.86 -0.54
C ASP A 11 -2.49 -11.55 -0.46
N LEU A 12 -2.66 -12.51 0.47
CA LEU A 12 -3.86 -13.34 0.60
C LEU A 12 -4.91 -12.71 1.52
N SER A 13 -6.17 -12.71 1.11
CA SER A 13 -7.33 -12.44 1.99
C SER A 13 -7.51 -13.57 3.01
N LYS A 14 -8.33 -13.35 4.05
CA LYS A 14 -8.59 -14.38 5.08
C LYS A 14 -9.15 -15.67 4.49
N GLU A 15 -10.06 -15.56 3.54
CA GLU A 15 -10.72 -16.69 2.87
C GLU A 15 -9.74 -17.55 2.08
N GLU A 16 -8.71 -16.93 1.50
CA GLU A 16 -7.71 -17.65 0.71
C GLU A 16 -6.81 -18.54 1.56
N PHE A 17 -6.77 -18.38 2.88
CA PHE A 17 -6.06 -19.32 3.78
C PHE A 17 -6.72 -20.71 3.86
N ALA A 18 -7.90 -20.90 3.28
CA ALA A 18 -8.58 -22.20 3.17
C ALA A 18 -7.72 -23.28 2.48
N PHE A 19 -6.67 -22.88 1.72
CA PHE A 19 -5.71 -23.83 1.13
C PHE A 19 -5.00 -24.69 2.18
N ILE A 20 -4.87 -24.21 3.43
CA ILE A 20 -4.26 -24.94 4.55
C ILE A 20 -5.12 -26.16 4.92
N GLY A 21 -6.44 -25.97 5.03
CA GLY A 21 -7.39 -27.06 5.24
C GLY A 21 -7.41 -28.04 4.06
N ALA A 22 -7.38 -27.51 2.82
CA ALA A 22 -7.31 -28.34 1.60
C ALA A 22 -6.01 -29.16 1.53
N ALA A 23 -4.93 -28.71 2.18
CA ALA A 23 -3.68 -29.46 2.29
C ALA A 23 -3.68 -30.50 3.45
N GLY A 24 -4.84 -30.71 4.12
CA GLY A 24 -5.00 -31.73 5.16
C GLY A 24 -4.67 -31.27 6.58
N TYR A 25 -4.44 -29.97 6.80
CA TYR A 25 -4.24 -29.43 8.14
C TYR A 25 -5.58 -29.07 8.81
N PRO A 26 -5.69 -29.12 10.16
CA PRO A 26 -6.90 -28.72 10.87
C PRO A 26 -7.34 -27.28 10.51
N LYS A 27 -8.65 -27.06 10.27
CA LYS A 27 -9.22 -25.79 9.81
C LYS A 27 -8.83 -24.59 10.69
N PHE A 28 -8.73 -24.76 12.01
CA PHE A 28 -8.33 -23.67 12.91
C PHE A 28 -6.91 -23.14 12.64
N ARG A 29 -6.09 -23.88 11.90
CA ARG A 29 -4.74 -23.43 11.48
C ARG A 29 -4.80 -22.33 10.45
N GLU A 30 -5.83 -22.26 9.64
CA GLU A 30 -6.07 -21.16 8.67
C GLU A 30 -6.06 -19.82 9.40
N GLU A 31 -6.88 -19.68 10.46
CA GLU A 31 -6.95 -18.47 11.26
C GLU A 31 -5.65 -18.17 12.02
N GLN A 32 -4.99 -19.20 12.57
CA GLN A 32 -3.73 -19.02 13.28
C GLN A 32 -2.63 -18.47 12.38
N VAL A 33 -2.51 -19.00 11.15
CA VAL A 33 -1.52 -18.53 10.18
C VAL A 33 -1.88 -17.14 9.70
N PHE A 34 -3.15 -16.88 9.39
CA PHE A 34 -3.63 -15.55 9.01
C PHE A 34 -3.28 -14.52 10.08
N ILE A 35 -3.67 -14.73 11.34
CA ILE A 35 -3.38 -13.81 12.45
C ILE A 35 -1.86 -13.59 12.61
N ALA A 36 -1.06 -14.66 12.54
CA ALA A 36 0.39 -14.55 12.67
C ALA A 36 1.00 -13.71 11.53
N SER A 37 0.54 -13.88 10.29
CA SER A 37 0.98 -13.06 9.15
C SER A 37 0.60 -11.59 9.34
N ARG A 38 -0.62 -11.28 9.80
CA ARG A 38 -1.08 -9.91 10.06
C ARG A 38 -0.39 -9.26 11.29
N GLN A 39 0.19 -10.06 12.19
CA GLN A 39 1.09 -9.58 13.25
C GLN A 39 2.53 -9.35 12.76
N TYR A 40 2.77 -9.51 11.48
CA TYR A 40 4.09 -9.40 10.85
C TYR A 40 5.13 -10.31 11.49
N LYS A 41 4.77 -11.58 11.67
CA LYS A 41 5.66 -12.62 12.22
C LYS A 41 6.34 -13.39 11.09
N SER A 42 7.66 -13.57 11.24
CA SER A 42 8.38 -14.55 10.41
C SER A 42 7.96 -15.98 10.75
N TYR A 43 8.26 -16.94 9.87
CA TYR A 43 8.00 -18.35 10.15
C TYR A 43 8.65 -18.83 11.47
N ASP A 44 9.82 -18.31 11.83
CA ASP A 44 10.50 -18.65 13.07
C ASP A 44 9.77 -18.09 14.30
N GLU A 45 9.14 -16.93 14.21
CA GLU A 45 8.33 -16.32 15.26
C GLU A 45 6.93 -16.96 15.42
N MET A 46 6.48 -17.80 14.46
CA MET A 46 5.19 -18.51 14.50
C MET A 46 5.27 -19.77 15.38
N SER A 47 5.66 -19.62 16.66
CA SER A 47 5.92 -20.74 17.59
C SER A 47 4.71 -21.64 17.88
N ASN A 48 3.48 -21.10 17.76
CA ASN A 48 2.22 -21.83 17.94
C ASN A 48 1.79 -22.63 16.70
N ILE A 49 2.50 -22.51 15.58
CA ILE A 49 2.24 -23.23 14.34
C ILE A 49 3.22 -24.40 14.21
N PRO A 50 2.75 -25.65 13.99
CA PRO A 50 3.59 -26.83 13.87
C PRO A 50 4.67 -26.69 12.80
N LYS A 51 5.86 -27.25 13.06
CA LYS A 51 7.02 -27.14 12.16
C LYS A 51 6.73 -27.65 10.74
N ASN A 52 6.00 -28.75 10.61
CA ASN A 52 5.62 -29.31 9.30
C ASN A 52 4.73 -28.33 8.50
N LEU A 53 3.80 -27.63 9.15
CA LEU A 53 2.98 -26.61 8.47
C LEU A 53 3.84 -25.38 8.11
N ARG A 54 4.74 -24.93 9.01
CA ARG A 54 5.66 -23.82 8.69
C ARG A 54 6.55 -24.15 7.48
N ASN A 55 7.09 -25.38 7.41
CA ASN A 55 7.88 -25.83 6.27
C ASN A 55 7.04 -25.83 4.98
N PHE A 56 5.81 -26.36 5.03
CA PHE A 56 4.88 -26.35 3.88
C PHE A 56 4.60 -24.92 3.39
N LEU A 57 4.37 -23.99 4.30
CA LEU A 57 4.15 -22.57 3.95
C LEU A 57 5.42 -21.94 3.37
N GLN A 58 6.57 -22.22 4.00
CA GLN A 58 7.86 -21.68 3.57
C GLN A 58 8.28 -22.16 2.17
N GLU A 59 7.82 -23.30 1.71
CA GLU A 59 8.05 -23.77 0.34
C GLU A 59 7.28 -22.97 -0.71
N LYS A 60 6.12 -22.41 -0.35
CA LYS A 60 5.15 -21.81 -1.28
C LYS A 60 5.04 -20.29 -1.18
N TYR A 61 5.19 -19.73 0.00
CA TYR A 61 4.90 -18.32 0.28
C TYR A 61 6.07 -17.61 0.96
N ILE A 62 6.13 -16.31 0.76
CA ILE A 62 7.00 -15.41 1.52
C ILE A 62 6.27 -15.01 2.81
N ASP A 63 6.94 -15.04 3.96
CA ASP A 63 6.40 -14.54 5.23
C ASP A 63 6.44 -13.03 5.34
N LEU A 64 7.64 -12.45 5.26
CA LEU A 64 7.92 -11.02 5.39
C LEU A 64 8.43 -10.47 4.05
N PRO A 65 7.58 -9.85 3.22
CA PRO A 65 7.99 -9.34 1.90
C PRO A 65 8.86 -8.08 1.98
N VAL A 66 8.81 -7.36 3.11
CA VAL A 66 9.47 -6.06 3.33
C VAL A 66 10.35 -6.11 4.57
N LYS A 67 11.50 -5.44 4.55
CA LYS A 67 12.37 -5.27 5.72
C LYS A 67 12.77 -3.80 5.88
N ILE A 68 12.56 -3.22 7.06
CA ILE A 68 13.13 -1.92 7.40
C ILE A 68 14.64 -2.09 7.55
N ILE A 69 15.44 -1.41 6.73
CA ILE A 69 16.90 -1.47 6.78
C ILE A 69 17.53 -0.22 7.37
N GLU A 70 16.88 0.93 7.23
CA GLU A 70 17.33 2.19 7.80
C GLU A 70 16.14 3.00 8.34
N THR A 71 16.41 3.84 9.33
CA THR A 71 15.44 4.77 9.93
C THR A 71 16.13 6.09 10.22
N TYR A 72 15.54 7.18 9.73
CA TYR A 72 15.99 8.55 9.99
C TYR A 72 14.94 9.27 10.80
N THR A 73 15.27 9.72 12.00
CA THR A 73 14.32 10.34 12.92
C THR A 73 14.48 11.84 12.96
N GLY A 74 13.42 12.58 12.68
CA GLY A 74 13.33 14.02 12.80
C GLY A 74 13.14 14.49 14.26
N LYS A 75 13.41 15.76 14.51
CA LYS A 75 13.23 16.36 15.85
C LYS A 75 11.78 16.41 16.32
N ASP A 76 10.84 16.36 15.40
CA ASP A 76 9.39 16.34 15.61
C ASP A 76 8.81 14.93 15.82
N GLY A 77 9.67 13.90 15.84
CA GLY A 77 9.27 12.50 15.94
C GLY A 77 8.87 11.85 14.61
N THR A 78 8.96 12.58 13.49
CA THR A 78 8.80 11.98 12.16
C THR A 78 9.92 10.99 11.89
N GLU A 79 9.58 9.81 11.37
CA GLU A 79 10.57 8.79 10.99
C GLU A 79 10.46 8.45 9.50
N LYS A 80 11.55 8.63 8.77
CA LYS A 80 11.69 8.15 7.39
C LYS A 80 12.30 6.75 7.41
N TYR A 81 11.72 5.84 6.67
CA TYR A 81 12.17 4.46 6.51
C TYR A 81 12.69 4.17 5.12
N LEU A 82 13.72 3.33 5.04
CA LEU A 82 14.08 2.61 3.82
C LEU A 82 13.58 1.16 3.96
N PHE A 83 12.70 0.77 3.06
CA PHE A 83 12.13 -0.57 2.96
C PHE A 83 12.84 -1.36 1.88
N LEU A 84 13.51 -2.43 2.27
CA LEU A 84 14.13 -3.39 1.36
C LEU A 84 13.10 -4.46 0.98
N MET A 85 12.85 -4.60 -0.31
CA MET A 85 12.02 -5.66 -0.90
C MET A 85 12.85 -6.92 -1.12
N ARG A 86 12.18 -8.07 -1.33
CA ARG A 86 12.85 -9.37 -1.52
C ARG A 86 13.73 -9.44 -2.76
N ASP A 87 13.45 -8.66 -3.77
CA ASP A 87 14.23 -8.57 -5.01
C ASP A 87 15.43 -7.61 -4.93
N GLY A 88 15.66 -7.01 -3.77
CA GLY A 88 16.75 -6.06 -3.52
C GLY A 88 16.41 -4.61 -3.84
N ASN A 89 15.23 -4.32 -4.38
CA ASN A 89 14.77 -2.95 -4.56
C ASN A 89 14.47 -2.28 -3.21
N ILE A 90 14.63 -0.96 -3.17
CA ILE A 90 14.36 -0.15 -1.98
C ILE A 90 13.32 0.90 -2.31
N VAL A 91 12.34 1.06 -1.43
CA VAL A 91 11.39 2.18 -1.44
C VAL A 91 11.39 2.90 -0.11
N GLU A 92 10.78 4.07 -0.08
CA GLU A 92 10.73 4.92 1.10
C GLU A 92 9.32 4.98 1.69
N GLY A 93 9.24 5.20 3.00
CA GLY A 93 8.01 5.57 3.68
C GLY A 93 8.29 6.52 4.82
N VAL A 94 7.25 7.21 5.30
CA VAL A 94 7.38 8.21 6.36
C VAL A 94 6.28 8.04 7.39
N PHE A 95 6.67 7.80 8.63
CA PHE A 95 5.78 7.82 9.77
C PHE A 95 5.73 9.24 10.36
N MET A 96 4.54 9.77 10.52
CA MET A 96 4.28 11.11 11.03
C MET A 96 3.35 11.03 12.25
N PRO A 97 3.87 11.26 13.47
CA PRO A 97 3.05 11.28 14.67
C PRO A 97 2.23 12.57 14.73
N HIS A 98 0.93 12.45 15.01
CA HIS A 98 0.03 13.57 15.22
C HIS A 98 -0.85 13.34 16.45
N LYS A 99 -1.35 14.43 17.06
CA LYS A 99 -2.26 14.37 18.23
C LYS A 99 -3.57 13.63 17.95
N TYR A 100 -4.00 13.60 16.68
CA TYR A 100 -5.25 12.97 16.23
C TYR A 100 -5.03 11.56 15.60
N GLY A 101 -3.82 11.03 15.70
CA GLY A 101 -3.46 9.71 15.17
C GLY A 101 -2.22 9.75 14.29
N ASN A 102 -1.54 8.63 14.19
CA ASN A 102 -0.29 8.52 13.44
C ASN A 102 -0.56 8.19 11.98
N THR A 103 0.07 8.94 11.08
CA THR A 103 -0.04 8.75 9.62
C THR A 103 1.21 8.05 9.09
N LEU A 104 1.02 7.05 8.24
CA LEU A 104 2.10 6.43 7.47
C LEU A 104 1.94 6.77 5.99
N CYS A 105 2.95 7.40 5.42
CA CYS A 105 3.13 7.55 3.99
C CYS A 105 3.80 6.29 3.44
N ILE A 106 3.20 5.64 2.44
CA ILE A 106 3.71 4.42 1.82
C ILE A 106 3.94 4.61 0.33
N SER A 107 4.83 3.79 -0.22
CA SER A 107 5.11 3.69 -1.64
C SER A 107 4.19 2.67 -2.32
N THR A 108 3.97 2.83 -3.62
CA THR A 108 3.14 1.91 -4.42
C THR A 108 3.89 1.29 -5.60
N GLN A 109 5.03 1.85 -5.95
CA GLN A 109 5.88 1.38 -7.05
C GLN A 109 7.35 1.55 -6.68
N VAL A 110 8.21 0.76 -7.31
CA VAL A 110 9.65 1.03 -7.37
C VAL A 110 9.88 1.94 -8.58
N GLY A 111 10.15 3.22 -8.30
CA GLY A 111 10.18 4.26 -9.33
C GLY A 111 8.80 4.69 -9.82
N CYS A 112 8.74 5.52 -10.87
CA CYS A 112 7.49 6.02 -11.44
C CYS A 112 7.69 6.43 -12.90
N ARG A 113 6.73 6.12 -13.77
CA ARG A 113 6.81 6.49 -15.21
C ARG A 113 6.08 7.77 -15.58
N MET A 114 5.46 8.47 -14.63
CA MET A 114 4.65 9.66 -14.92
C MET A 114 5.49 10.86 -15.40
N GLY A 115 6.77 10.92 -15.05
CA GLY A 115 7.71 11.91 -15.57
C GLY A 115 7.53 13.33 -15.02
N CYS A 116 6.87 13.49 -13.86
CA CYS A 116 6.71 14.81 -13.21
C CYS A 116 8.07 15.42 -12.93
N LYS A 117 8.35 16.63 -13.45
CA LYS A 117 9.68 17.24 -13.44
C LYS A 117 10.22 17.60 -12.06
N PHE A 118 9.34 17.73 -11.08
CA PHE A 118 9.68 18.06 -9.69
C PHE A 118 9.81 16.81 -8.80
N CYS A 119 9.55 15.59 -9.31
CA CYS A 119 9.47 14.39 -8.50
C CYS A 119 10.70 13.50 -8.69
N ALA A 120 11.37 13.18 -7.58
CA ALA A 120 12.56 12.31 -7.61
C ALA A 120 12.23 10.85 -7.99
N SER A 121 11.03 10.37 -7.72
CA SER A 121 10.61 9.00 -8.03
C SER A 121 10.62 8.69 -9.53
N THR A 122 10.67 9.70 -10.41
CA THR A 122 10.66 9.51 -11.86
C THR A 122 12.04 9.43 -12.49
N LEU A 123 13.12 9.73 -11.74
CA LEU A 123 14.47 9.87 -12.27
C LEU A 123 14.97 8.62 -13.00
N ASN A 124 14.63 7.45 -12.50
CA ASN A 124 15.03 6.15 -13.07
C ASN A 124 13.86 5.44 -13.77
N GLY A 125 12.74 6.14 -14.00
CA GLY A 125 11.53 5.54 -14.55
C GLY A 125 10.88 4.53 -13.60
N LEU A 126 9.98 3.72 -14.14
CA LEU A 126 9.31 2.63 -13.41
C LEU A 126 10.12 1.35 -13.54
N VAL A 127 10.52 0.77 -12.42
CA VAL A 127 11.13 -0.56 -12.36
C VAL A 127 10.03 -1.63 -12.30
N ARG A 128 9.14 -1.54 -11.29
CA ARG A 128 7.97 -2.42 -11.14
C ARG A 128 6.91 -1.86 -10.19
N ASN A 129 5.75 -2.44 -10.26
CA ASN A 129 4.69 -2.25 -9.27
C ASN A 129 5.04 -2.99 -7.97
N LEU A 130 4.64 -2.44 -6.81
CA LEU A 130 4.58 -3.19 -5.56
C LEU A 130 3.33 -4.08 -5.55
N THR A 131 3.43 -5.28 -4.95
CA THR A 131 2.26 -6.12 -4.70
C THR A 131 1.42 -5.55 -3.55
N ALA A 132 0.18 -6.02 -3.42
CA ALA A 132 -0.67 -5.65 -2.29
C ALA A 132 -0.03 -6.06 -0.95
N GLY A 133 0.61 -7.24 -0.89
CA GLY A 133 1.31 -7.75 0.28
C GLY A 133 2.57 -6.95 0.61
N GLU A 134 3.29 -6.40 -0.37
CA GLU A 134 4.43 -5.50 -0.12
C GLU A 134 3.95 -4.18 0.50
N MET A 135 2.91 -3.54 -0.04
CA MET A 135 2.32 -2.33 0.54
C MET A 135 1.77 -2.58 1.95
N LEU A 136 1.09 -3.71 2.18
CA LEU A 136 0.66 -4.11 3.52
C LEU A 136 1.84 -4.39 4.45
N GLY A 137 2.94 -4.92 3.92
CA GLY A 137 4.20 -5.15 4.63
C GLY A 137 4.84 -3.86 5.13
N GLU A 138 4.81 -2.77 4.35
CA GLU A 138 5.25 -1.45 4.83
C GLU A 138 4.45 -1.03 6.08
N VAL A 139 3.11 -1.16 6.02
CA VAL A 139 2.22 -0.79 7.14
C VAL A 139 2.47 -1.66 8.37
N LEU A 140 2.48 -2.99 8.20
CA LEU A 140 2.59 -3.93 9.33
C LEU A 140 3.98 -3.90 9.98
N SER A 141 5.05 -3.70 9.19
CA SER A 141 6.41 -3.60 9.72
C SER A 141 6.59 -2.36 10.62
N VAL A 142 6.04 -1.21 10.20
CA VAL A 142 6.07 0.02 11.00
C VAL A 142 5.14 -0.10 12.20
N ASN A 143 3.95 -0.68 12.04
CA ASN A 143 3.05 -0.95 13.16
C ASN A 143 3.72 -1.80 14.24
N LYS A 144 4.40 -2.90 13.85
CA LYS A 144 5.17 -3.75 14.77
C LYS A 144 6.32 -2.99 15.42
N LYS A 145 7.07 -2.19 14.67
CA LYS A 145 8.18 -1.36 15.18
C LYS A 145 7.74 -0.41 16.29
N HIS A 146 6.55 0.15 16.19
CA HIS A 146 5.94 1.04 17.18
C HIS A 146 5.07 0.27 18.22
N ASN A 147 5.32 -1.02 18.41
CA ASN A 147 4.61 -1.89 19.38
C ASN A 147 3.08 -1.95 19.15
N GLY A 148 2.63 -1.64 17.93
CA GLY A 148 1.23 -1.77 17.57
C GLY A 148 0.80 -3.24 17.46
N THR A 149 -0.44 -3.52 17.81
CA THR A 149 -1.10 -4.82 17.65
C THR A 149 -2.29 -4.68 16.69
N LEU A 150 -2.94 -5.80 16.35
CA LEU A 150 -4.17 -5.75 15.53
C LEU A 150 -5.32 -5.05 16.27
N LYS A 151 -5.34 -5.12 17.62
CA LYS A 151 -6.37 -4.49 18.46
C LYS A 151 -6.03 -3.04 18.82
N GLN A 152 -4.75 -2.73 18.98
CA GLN A 152 -4.28 -1.40 19.35
C GLN A 152 -3.18 -0.99 18.36
N ARG A 153 -3.61 -0.42 17.26
CA ARG A 153 -2.74 -0.03 16.15
C ARG A 153 -1.88 1.18 16.50
N ALA A 154 -0.60 1.14 16.12
CA ALA A 154 0.26 2.32 16.11
C ALA A 154 -0.04 3.21 14.90
N ILE A 155 -0.41 2.61 13.76
CA ILE A 155 -0.78 3.32 12.53
C ILE A 155 -2.29 3.47 12.47
N THR A 156 -2.78 4.70 12.34
CA THR A 156 -4.22 5.00 12.27
C THR A 156 -4.65 5.54 10.91
N ASN A 157 -3.75 6.19 10.19
CA ASN A 157 -4.01 6.79 8.88
C ASN A 157 -2.92 6.37 7.89
N ILE A 158 -3.28 6.28 6.60
CA ILE A 158 -2.35 5.96 5.53
C ILE A 158 -2.50 7.00 4.42
N VAL A 159 -1.38 7.43 3.84
CA VAL A 159 -1.37 8.21 2.61
C VAL A 159 -0.51 7.49 1.56
N LEU A 160 -1.08 7.25 0.38
CA LEU A 160 -0.37 6.69 -0.77
C LEU A 160 0.27 7.86 -1.54
N MET A 161 1.34 8.40 -0.97
CA MET A 161 2.05 9.60 -1.44
C MET A 161 3.58 9.40 -1.44
N GLY A 162 4.04 8.16 -1.35
CA GLY A 162 5.43 7.76 -1.48
C GLY A 162 5.84 7.63 -2.95
N SER A 163 6.76 6.71 -3.25
CA SER A 163 7.19 6.44 -4.62
C SER A 163 6.10 5.76 -5.44
N GLY A 164 5.86 6.27 -6.65
CA GLY A 164 4.92 5.69 -7.62
C GLY A 164 3.64 6.49 -7.83
N GLU A 165 2.88 6.10 -8.85
CA GLU A 165 1.52 6.54 -9.12
C GLU A 165 0.55 5.41 -8.71
N PRO A 166 -0.25 5.58 -7.65
CA PRO A 166 -1.12 4.52 -7.15
C PRO A 166 -2.10 3.99 -8.21
N LEU A 167 -2.67 4.86 -9.03
CA LEU A 167 -3.64 4.47 -10.04
C LEU A 167 -3.00 3.84 -11.30
N ASP A 168 -1.69 3.91 -11.45
CA ASP A 168 -0.93 3.15 -12.44
C ASP A 168 -0.65 1.71 -11.96
N ASN A 169 -0.64 1.50 -10.64
CA ASN A 169 -0.60 0.19 -9.99
C ASN A 169 -2.00 -0.25 -9.50
N TYR A 170 -3.03 -0.01 -10.30
CA TYR A 170 -4.44 -0.06 -9.90
C TYR A 170 -4.83 -1.35 -9.18
N ASP A 171 -4.61 -2.50 -9.81
CA ASP A 171 -5.11 -3.79 -9.29
C ASP A 171 -4.49 -4.14 -7.92
N ASN A 172 -3.18 -3.92 -7.75
CA ASN A 172 -2.53 -4.16 -6.46
C ASN A 172 -2.97 -3.15 -5.40
N VAL A 173 -3.20 -1.89 -5.77
CA VAL A 173 -3.70 -0.87 -4.84
C VAL A 173 -5.12 -1.19 -4.40
N ILE A 174 -6.01 -1.61 -5.31
CA ILE A 174 -7.37 -2.06 -4.93
C ILE A 174 -7.31 -3.25 -3.98
N ASN A 175 -6.45 -4.24 -4.23
CA ASN A 175 -6.28 -5.38 -3.34
C ASN A 175 -5.68 -4.96 -2.00
N PHE A 176 -4.69 -4.07 -1.98
CA PHE A 176 -4.15 -3.50 -0.73
C PHE A 176 -5.24 -2.81 0.10
N LEU A 177 -6.09 -1.99 -0.53
CA LEU A 177 -7.18 -1.30 0.17
C LEU A 177 -8.16 -2.28 0.83
N LYS A 178 -8.46 -3.41 0.18
CA LYS A 178 -9.27 -4.50 0.74
C LYS A 178 -8.57 -5.16 1.93
N LEU A 179 -7.30 -5.55 1.76
CA LEU A 179 -6.52 -6.25 2.79
C LEU A 179 -6.25 -5.39 4.03
N VAL A 180 -5.93 -4.11 3.86
CA VAL A 180 -5.64 -3.21 4.98
C VAL A 180 -6.88 -2.82 5.77
N SER A 181 -8.06 -2.85 5.14
CA SER A 181 -9.36 -2.58 5.79
C SER A 181 -10.09 -3.84 6.25
N GLU A 182 -9.53 -5.03 6.01
CA GLU A 182 -10.11 -6.30 6.42
C GLU A 182 -10.31 -6.36 7.94
N GLU A 183 -11.54 -6.64 8.39
CA GLU A 183 -11.95 -6.57 9.81
C GLU A 183 -11.11 -7.48 10.71
N SER A 184 -10.75 -8.66 10.22
CA SER A 184 -9.93 -9.63 10.94
C SER A 184 -8.42 -9.30 10.94
N GLY A 185 -7.99 -8.35 10.09
CA GLY A 185 -6.61 -7.91 9.93
C GLY A 185 -6.27 -6.68 10.77
N ILE A 186 -5.45 -5.78 10.21
CA ILE A 186 -5.12 -4.51 10.86
C ILE A 186 -6.31 -3.54 10.90
N ASN A 187 -7.30 -3.72 10.04
CA ASN A 187 -8.59 -3.03 10.03
C ASN A 187 -8.48 -1.50 10.05
N ILE A 188 -7.69 -0.92 9.15
CA ILE A 188 -7.65 0.53 8.98
C ILE A 188 -8.81 0.95 8.07
N SER A 189 -9.72 1.78 8.61
CA SER A 189 -10.87 2.26 7.84
C SER A 189 -10.44 2.99 6.56
N LEU A 190 -11.08 2.72 5.43
CA LEU A 190 -10.85 3.42 4.16
C LEU A 190 -11.02 4.94 4.29
N ARG A 191 -11.80 5.42 5.27
CA ARG A 191 -11.95 6.86 5.57
C ARG A 191 -10.66 7.50 6.08
N ASN A 192 -9.75 6.69 6.62
CA ASN A 192 -8.45 7.12 7.13
C ASN A 192 -7.34 6.92 6.10
N ILE A 193 -7.70 6.63 4.86
CA ILE A 193 -6.74 6.45 3.76
C ILE A 193 -6.94 7.56 2.73
N SER A 194 -5.84 8.22 2.37
CA SER A 194 -5.79 9.17 1.27
C SER A 194 -4.94 8.60 0.12
N LEU A 195 -5.53 8.57 -1.06
CA LEU A 195 -4.89 8.15 -2.30
C LEU A 195 -4.61 9.41 -3.13
N SER A 196 -3.32 9.69 -3.39
CA SER A 196 -2.91 10.78 -4.26
C SER A 196 -2.64 10.27 -5.67
N THR A 197 -3.06 11.04 -6.67
CA THR A 197 -2.84 10.72 -8.08
C THR A 197 -2.47 11.95 -8.89
N CYS A 198 -1.63 11.77 -9.89
CA CYS A 198 -1.33 12.79 -10.88
C CYS A 198 -2.48 13.04 -11.88
N GLY A 199 -3.62 12.35 -11.72
CA GLY A 199 -4.84 12.60 -12.52
C GLY A 199 -5.03 11.67 -13.71
N LEU A 200 -4.91 10.35 -13.50
CA LEU A 200 -5.31 9.34 -14.48
C LEU A 200 -6.86 9.27 -14.53
N ALA A 201 -7.49 10.11 -15.34
CA ALA A 201 -8.93 10.36 -15.33
C ALA A 201 -9.78 9.08 -15.46
N GLU A 202 -9.40 8.14 -16.33
CA GLU A 202 -10.09 6.85 -16.50
C GLU A 202 -10.00 6.02 -15.22
N ARG A 203 -8.81 5.94 -14.60
CA ARG A 203 -8.59 5.19 -13.36
C ARG A 203 -9.27 5.81 -12.14
N ILE A 204 -9.43 7.13 -12.11
CA ILE A 204 -10.25 7.80 -11.08
C ILE A 204 -11.71 7.32 -11.17
N LYS A 205 -12.26 7.15 -12.38
CA LYS A 205 -13.61 6.62 -12.58
C LYS A 205 -13.69 5.15 -12.18
N ASP A 206 -12.69 4.32 -12.56
CA ASP A 206 -12.62 2.92 -12.13
C ASP A 206 -12.60 2.82 -10.59
N LEU A 207 -11.85 3.70 -9.92
CA LEU A 207 -11.82 3.76 -8.45
C LEU A 207 -13.20 4.14 -7.87
N ALA A 208 -13.91 5.08 -8.50
CA ALA A 208 -15.27 5.45 -8.08
C ALA A 208 -16.24 4.26 -8.16
N ASP A 209 -16.10 3.42 -9.20
CA ASP A 209 -16.96 2.27 -9.45
C ASP A 209 -16.57 1.03 -8.63
N SER A 210 -15.37 1.01 -8.05
CA SER A 210 -14.88 -0.11 -7.20
C SER A 210 -15.64 -0.29 -5.88
N GLY A 211 -16.39 0.73 -5.44
CA GLY A 211 -17.04 0.77 -4.13
C GLY A 211 -16.09 1.06 -2.94
N LEU A 212 -14.79 1.23 -3.20
CA LEU A 212 -13.79 1.55 -2.16
C LEU A 212 -13.68 3.07 -1.99
N THR A 213 -14.19 3.57 -0.87
CA THR A 213 -14.36 5.02 -0.65
C THR A 213 -13.23 5.62 0.18
N VAL A 214 -12.11 5.96 -0.44
CA VAL A 214 -10.97 6.67 0.18
C VAL A 214 -11.08 8.19 0.02
N THR A 215 -10.24 8.98 0.68
CA THR A 215 -10.04 10.40 0.33
C THR A 215 -9.19 10.45 -0.94
N LEU A 216 -9.68 11.11 -1.99
CA LEU A 216 -8.95 11.28 -3.22
C LEU A 216 -8.20 12.62 -3.18
N THR A 217 -6.88 12.57 -3.37
CA THR A 217 -6.04 13.76 -3.53
C THR A 217 -5.57 13.82 -4.99
N ILE A 218 -5.70 14.95 -5.62
CA ILE A 218 -5.29 15.17 -7.02
C ILE A 218 -4.16 16.19 -7.05
N SER A 219 -3.00 15.74 -7.49
CA SER A 219 -1.84 16.58 -7.78
C SER A 219 -2.11 17.38 -9.05
N LEU A 220 -2.72 18.56 -8.91
CA LEU A 220 -3.05 19.45 -10.01
C LEU A 220 -1.89 20.36 -10.39
N HIS A 221 -1.28 21.02 -9.40
CA HIS A 221 -0.04 21.81 -9.41
C HIS A 221 -0.01 22.99 -10.39
N ALA A 222 -1.08 23.23 -11.15
CA ALA A 222 -1.19 24.38 -12.06
C ALA A 222 -2.65 24.73 -12.31
N SER A 223 -2.89 25.99 -12.70
CA SER A 223 -4.23 26.52 -13.00
C SER A 223 -4.62 26.43 -14.47
N ASP A 224 -3.68 26.11 -15.36
CA ASP A 224 -3.86 26.01 -16.81
C ASP A 224 -3.09 24.83 -17.39
N ASP A 225 -3.54 24.34 -18.56
CA ASP A 225 -2.99 23.15 -19.21
C ASP A 225 -1.57 23.35 -19.76
N GLU A 226 -1.19 24.55 -20.15
CA GLU A 226 0.15 24.85 -20.65
C GLU A 226 1.17 24.66 -19.52
N LYS A 227 0.91 25.30 -18.39
CA LYS A 227 1.75 25.23 -17.20
C LYS A 227 1.78 23.81 -16.65
N ARG A 228 0.61 23.15 -16.55
CA ARG A 228 0.52 21.77 -16.07
C ARG A 228 1.30 20.82 -16.97
N SER A 229 1.17 20.94 -18.30
CA SER A 229 1.92 20.12 -19.26
C SER A 229 3.44 20.33 -19.17
N SER A 230 3.88 21.52 -18.80
CA SER A 230 5.30 21.82 -18.60
C SER A 230 5.89 21.12 -17.38
N LEU A 231 5.09 20.85 -16.33
CA LEU A 231 5.48 20.20 -15.08
C LEU A 231 5.18 18.69 -15.06
N MET A 232 4.02 18.31 -15.60
CA MET A 232 3.44 16.98 -15.52
C MET A 232 3.06 16.47 -16.92
N PRO A 233 3.89 15.63 -17.55
CA PRO A 233 3.65 15.14 -18.91
C PRO A 233 2.32 14.43 -19.10
N ILE A 234 1.74 13.86 -18.03
CA ILE A 234 0.42 13.19 -18.06
C ILE A 234 -0.70 14.13 -18.53
N ASN A 235 -0.55 15.45 -18.34
CA ASN A 235 -1.53 16.43 -18.79
C ASN A 235 -1.72 16.43 -20.31
N LYS A 236 -0.75 15.97 -21.09
CA LYS A 236 -0.91 15.79 -22.54
C LYS A 236 -1.91 14.70 -22.89
N LYS A 237 -2.15 13.74 -21.97
CA LYS A 237 -3.15 12.69 -22.14
C LYS A 237 -4.48 13.07 -21.50
N TYR A 238 -4.44 13.74 -20.35
CA TYR A 238 -5.61 14.11 -19.57
C TYR A 238 -5.53 15.59 -19.20
N SER A 239 -6.32 16.43 -19.87
CA SER A 239 -6.43 17.88 -19.58
C SER A 239 -6.95 18.12 -18.16
N ILE A 240 -6.77 19.34 -17.66
CA ILE A 240 -7.34 19.77 -16.38
C ILE A 240 -8.85 19.52 -16.35
N GLU A 241 -9.57 19.84 -17.44
CA GLU A 241 -11.01 19.64 -17.54
C GLU A 241 -11.40 18.17 -17.40
N GLU A 242 -10.69 17.25 -18.06
CA GLU A 242 -10.93 15.80 -17.96
C GLU A 242 -10.67 15.27 -16.53
N VAL A 243 -9.61 15.76 -15.88
CA VAL A 243 -9.29 15.42 -14.49
C VAL A 243 -10.37 15.93 -13.53
N LEU A 244 -10.84 17.17 -13.71
CA LEU A 244 -11.93 17.75 -12.90
C LEU A 244 -13.25 17.01 -13.10
N ASN A 245 -13.57 16.63 -14.34
CA ASN A 245 -14.76 15.83 -14.64
C ASN A 245 -14.69 14.43 -13.99
N ALA A 246 -13.52 13.79 -14.01
CA ALA A 246 -13.32 12.53 -13.31
C ALA A 246 -13.40 12.69 -11.78
N ALA A 247 -12.86 13.79 -11.23
CA ALA A 247 -12.99 14.12 -9.82
C ALA A 247 -14.46 14.32 -9.42
N LYS A 248 -15.20 15.09 -10.22
CA LYS A 248 -16.64 15.27 -10.00
C LYS A 248 -17.39 13.95 -10.01
N TYR A 249 -17.11 13.07 -10.98
CA TYR A 249 -17.70 11.73 -11.05
C TYR A 249 -17.40 10.93 -9.77
N TYR A 250 -16.14 10.95 -9.30
CA TYR A 250 -15.75 10.29 -8.05
C TYR A 250 -16.54 10.83 -6.84
N PHE A 251 -16.68 12.16 -6.74
CA PHE A 251 -17.44 12.79 -5.66
C PHE A 251 -18.93 12.41 -5.71
N ASP A 252 -19.55 12.53 -6.88
CA ASP A 252 -20.98 12.24 -7.08
C ASP A 252 -21.29 10.76 -6.74
N LYS A 253 -20.37 9.84 -7.05
CA LYS A 253 -20.52 8.41 -6.82
C LYS A 253 -20.28 8.00 -5.37
N THR A 254 -19.29 8.62 -4.71
CA THR A 254 -18.79 8.15 -3.40
C THR A 254 -19.15 9.06 -2.23
N GLY A 255 -19.48 10.32 -2.48
CA GLY A 255 -19.66 11.36 -1.47
C GLY A 255 -18.38 11.71 -0.69
N ARG A 256 -17.22 11.26 -1.17
CA ARG A 256 -15.95 11.42 -0.45
C ARG A 256 -15.27 12.74 -0.82
N ARG A 257 -14.56 13.29 0.17
CA ARG A 257 -13.75 14.50 -0.02
C ARG A 257 -12.73 14.30 -1.13
N ILE A 258 -12.57 15.33 -1.95
CA ILE A 258 -11.46 15.48 -2.88
C ILE A 258 -10.58 16.65 -2.41
N ILE A 259 -9.28 16.45 -2.51
CA ILE A 259 -8.26 17.45 -2.19
C ILE A 259 -7.50 17.74 -3.49
N PHE A 260 -7.26 18.99 -3.78
CA PHE A 260 -6.39 19.43 -4.87
C PHE A 260 -5.12 20.05 -4.29
N GLU A 261 -3.98 19.65 -4.80
CA GLU A 261 -2.65 20.15 -4.46
C GLU A 261 -2.02 20.91 -5.62
#